data_050898a0144374b7e10da11553b7f75d
#
_entry.id   050898a0144374b7e10da11553b7f75d
#
_cell.length_a   1.000
_cell.length_b   1.000
_cell.length_c   1.000
_cell.angle_alpha   90.00
_cell.angle_beta   90.00
_cell.angle_gamma   90.00
#
_symmetry.space_group_name_H-M   'P 1'
#
loop_
_entity.id
_entity.type
_entity.pdbx_description
1 polymer ?
#
loop_
_entity_poly.entity_id
_entity_poly.type
_entity_poly.pdbx_seq_one_letter_code
_entity_poly.pdbx_strand_id
1 'polypeptide(L)'
;MTVRHLLEQKGRTVWTIDPDATVFDALAKMAENDVGSLVVMDGDKLVGIITERHYSRNVILKGKTSPTTMVRDIMERNVIHVRPEQSVELCMALMTEKRVRHLPVLDGTKVIGIISIGDLLKSIISKQKFVIDELEHYIHG
;
A
#
# COMPACT_ATOMS: atom_id res chain seq x y z
N MET A 1 -17.33 -5.60 3.87
CA MET A 1 -16.38 -6.11 2.85
C MET A 1 -15.09 -6.52 3.54
N THR A 2 -14.55 -7.65 3.17
CA THR A 2 -13.26 -8.12 3.68
C THR A 2 -12.11 -7.65 2.78
N VAL A 3 -10.91 -7.68 3.34
CA VAL A 3 -9.67 -7.40 2.60
C VAL A 3 -9.56 -8.34 1.39
N ARG A 4 -9.92 -9.63 1.55
CA ARG A 4 -9.92 -10.60 0.45
C ARG A 4 -10.79 -10.14 -0.73
N HIS A 5 -12.00 -9.67 -0.45
CA HIS A 5 -12.89 -9.14 -1.50
C HIS A 5 -12.28 -7.94 -2.22
N LEU A 6 -11.67 -7.04 -1.47
CA LEU A 6 -11.01 -5.88 -2.06
C LEU A 6 -9.87 -6.29 -2.98
N LEU A 7 -9.04 -7.27 -2.57
CA LEU A 7 -7.97 -7.79 -3.42
C LEU A 7 -8.49 -8.47 -4.68
N GLU A 8 -9.61 -9.16 -4.60
CA GLU A 8 -10.24 -9.77 -5.78
C GLU A 8 -10.68 -8.73 -6.80
N GLN A 9 -11.12 -7.56 -6.34
CA GLN A 9 -11.52 -6.46 -7.20
C GLN A 9 -10.34 -5.69 -7.79
N LYS A 10 -9.33 -5.37 -6.98
CA LYS A 10 -8.19 -4.55 -7.42
C LYS A 10 -7.05 -5.35 -8.03
N GLY A 11 -6.94 -6.63 -7.70
CA GLY A 11 -5.83 -7.48 -8.07
C GLY A 11 -4.82 -7.67 -6.94
N ARG A 12 -3.92 -8.63 -7.13
CA ARG A 12 -2.96 -9.09 -6.12
C ARG A 12 -1.51 -8.77 -6.48
N THR A 13 -1.28 -7.91 -7.45
CA THR A 13 0.08 -7.53 -7.84
C THR A 13 0.76 -6.82 -6.70
N VAL A 14 1.95 -7.28 -6.32
CA VAL A 14 2.79 -6.64 -5.30
C VAL A 14 4.14 -6.35 -5.93
N TRP A 15 4.50 -5.07 -5.96
CA TRP A 15 5.82 -4.65 -6.44
C TRP A 15 6.77 -4.65 -5.26
N THR A 16 7.92 -5.31 -5.43
CA THR A 16 8.91 -5.51 -4.35
C THR A 16 10.25 -4.90 -4.74
N ILE A 17 11.10 -4.71 -3.74
CA ILE A 17 12.47 -4.23 -3.91
C ILE A 17 13.37 -4.93 -2.90
N ASP A 18 14.62 -5.13 -3.26
CA ASP A 18 15.64 -5.69 -2.38
C ASP A 18 16.12 -4.62 -1.39
N PRO A 19 16.39 -4.97 -0.11
CA PRO A 19 16.88 -4.00 0.87
C PRO A 19 18.25 -3.40 0.50
N ASP A 20 19.04 -4.09 -0.31
CA ASP A 20 20.34 -3.62 -0.77
C ASP A 20 20.27 -2.80 -2.05
N ALA A 21 19.10 -2.65 -2.66
CA ALA A 21 18.92 -1.74 -3.78
C ALA A 21 19.02 -0.29 -3.31
N THR A 22 19.30 0.61 -4.25
CA THR A 22 19.34 2.05 -3.93
C THR A 22 17.94 2.63 -3.86
N VAL A 23 17.80 3.74 -3.15
CA VAL A 23 16.55 4.50 -3.11
C VAL A 23 16.19 5.00 -4.51
N PHE A 24 17.19 5.35 -5.34
CA PHE A 24 16.96 5.73 -6.74
C PHE A 24 16.25 4.60 -7.50
N ASP A 25 16.72 3.36 -7.37
CA ASP A 25 16.10 2.19 -8.02
C ASP A 25 14.66 2.00 -7.53
N ALA A 26 14.42 2.20 -6.24
CA ALA A 26 13.08 2.11 -5.67
C ALA A 26 12.14 3.17 -6.26
N LEU A 27 12.59 4.42 -6.36
CA LEU A 27 11.79 5.51 -6.95
C LEU A 27 11.51 5.25 -8.42
N ALA A 28 12.49 4.79 -9.19
CA ALA A 28 12.32 4.44 -10.60
C ALA A 28 11.26 3.34 -10.76
N LYS A 29 11.31 2.32 -9.92
CA LYS A 29 10.33 1.23 -9.94
C LYS A 29 8.92 1.70 -9.58
N MET A 30 8.78 2.57 -8.59
CA MET A 30 7.50 3.19 -8.25
C MET A 30 6.93 3.98 -9.42
N ALA A 31 7.76 4.79 -10.08
CA ALA A 31 7.35 5.60 -11.23
C ALA A 31 6.92 4.73 -12.42
N GLU A 32 7.69 3.68 -12.75
CA GLU A 32 7.38 2.77 -13.85
C GLU A 32 6.05 2.06 -13.66
N ASN A 33 5.70 1.74 -12.42
CA ASN A 33 4.50 0.97 -12.11
C ASN A 33 3.36 1.81 -11.54
N ASP A 34 3.54 3.12 -11.50
CA ASP A 34 2.55 4.08 -10.99
C ASP A 34 2.04 3.71 -9.59
N VAL A 35 2.95 3.42 -8.69
CA VAL A 35 2.67 3.09 -7.29
C VAL A 35 3.48 3.98 -6.36
N GLY A 36 2.96 4.20 -5.15
CA GLY A 36 3.59 5.06 -4.14
C GLY A 36 4.34 4.29 -3.05
N SER A 37 4.44 2.97 -3.17
CA SER A 37 5.12 2.13 -2.19
C SER A 37 5.69 0.88 -2.84
N LEU A 38 6.72 0.31 -2.20
CA LEU A 38 7.25 -1.01 -2.54
C LEU A 38 7.41 -1.79 -1.24
N VAL A 39 7.06 -3.06 -1.30
CA VAL A 39 7.35 -4.01 -0.22
C VAL A 39 8.82 -4.41 -0.31
N VAL A 40 9.55 -4.30 0.78
CA VAL A 40 10.96 -4.65 0.82
C VAL A 40 11.10 -6.11 1.24
N MET A 41 11.63 -6.92 0.35
CA MET A 41 11.77 -8.37 0.55
C MET A 41 13.23 -8.78 0.53
N ASP A 42 13.64 -9.52 1.55
CA ASP A 42 14.93 -10.21 1.58
C ASP A 42 14.66 -11.69 1.29
N GLY A 43 14.81 -12.07 0.03
CA GLY A 43 14.33 -13.36 -0.43
C GLY A 43 12.81 -13.47 -0.27
N ASP A 44 12.37 -14.46 0.49
CA ASP A 44 10.93 -14.68 0.77
C ASP A 44 10.46 -13.95 2.04
N LYS A 45 11.35 -13.21 2.69
CA LYS A 45 11.05 -12.56 3.97
C LYS A 45 10.71 -11.10 3.78
N LEU A 46 9.56 -10.69 4.29
CA LEU A 46 9.18 -9.28 4.39
C LEU A 46 10.04 -8.61 5.48
N VAL A 47 10.83 -7.61 5.08
CA VAL A 47 11.72 -6.89 6.01
C VAL A 47 11.35 -5.42 6.19
N GLY A 48 10.53 -4.88 5.31
CA GLY A 48 10.15 -3.48 5.42
C GLY A 48 9.19 -3.04 4.32
N ILE A 49 8.86 -1.76 4.37
CA ILE A 49 8.12 -1.07 3.32
C ILE A 49 8.80 0.28 3.06
N ILE A 50 8.89 0.67 1.80
CA ILE A 50 9.40 1.99 1.42
C ILE A 50 8.31 2.73 0.64
N THR A 51 8.13 4.00 0.95
CA THR A 51 7.14 4.87 0.31
C THR A 51 7.81 6.16 -0.17
N GLU A 52 7.13 6.90 -1.06
CA GLU A 52 7.59 8.22 -1.48
C GLU A 52 7.76 9.16 -0.30
N ARG A 53 6.95 9.00 0.73
CA ARG A 53 7.02 9.80 1.96
C ARG A 53 8.33 9.54 2.72
N HIS A 54 8.80 8.28 2.78
CA HIS A 54 10.10 7.95 3.37
C HIS A 54 11.23 8.64 2.62
N TYR A 55 11.16 8.67 1.29
CA TYR A 55 12.13 9.38 0.47
C TYR A 55 12.19 10.87 0.81
N SER A 56 11.06 11.56 0.83
CA SER A 56 11.01 12.98 1.12
C SER A 56 11.59 13.31 2.49
N ARG A 57 11.24 12.53 3.51
CA ARG A 57 11.62 12.80 4.90
C ARG A 57 13.03 12.38 5.26
N ASN A 58 13.50 11.25 4.70
CA ASN A 58 14.72 10.60 5.14
C ASN A 58 15.88 10.73 4.15
N VAL A 59 15.64 11.22 2.96
CA VAL A 59 16.67 11.44 1.94
C VAL A 59 16.82 12.91 1.64
N ILE A 60 15.83 13.55 1.04
CA ILE A 60 15.93 14.95 0.62
C ILE A 60 16.13 15.89 1.82
N LEU A 61 15.27 15.79 2.84
CA LEU A 61 15.30 16.70 3.99
C LEU A 61 16.54 16.49 4.89
N LYS A 62 17.17 15.32 4.81
CA LYS A 62 18.41 15.03 5.55
C LYS A 62 19.68 15.25 4.74
N GLY A 63 19.55 15.83 3.54
CA GLY A 63 20.69 16.13 2.68
C GLY A 63 21.37 14.91 2.06
N LYS A 64 20.70 13.77 2.06
CA LYS A 64 21.19 12.54 1.41
C LYS A 64 20.80 12.51 -0.06
N THR A 65 21.41 11.62 -0.82
CA THR A 65 21.10 11.44 -2.25
C THR A 65 20.53 10.06 -2.53
N SER A 66 19.61 9.97 -3.49
CA SER A 66 18.97 8.70 -3.86
C SER A 66 19.94 7.64 -4.39
N PRO A 67 20.93 7.98 -5.25
CA PRO A 67 21.84 6.97 -5.78
C PRO A 67 22.82 6.40 -4.75
N THR A 68 23.04 7.08 -3.64
CA THR A 68 24.02 6.67 -2.62
C THR A 68 23.36 6.15 -1.33
N THR A 69 22.04 6.26 -1.24
CA THR A 69 21.28 5.77 -0.07
C THR A 69 20.61 4.44 -0.40
N MET A 70 20.77 3.46 0.47
CA MET A 70 20.15 2.14 0.29
C MET A 70 18.74 2.12 0.87
N VAL A 71 17.90 1.29 0.28
CA VAL A 71 16.52 1.07 0.74
C VAL A 71 16.50 0.70 2.23
N ARG A 72 17.39 -0.19 2.67
CA ARG A 72 17.46 -0.63 4.07
C ARG A 72 17.67 0.52 5.07
N ASP A 73 18.28 1.61 4.61
CA ASP A 73 18.63 2.73 5.49
C ASP A 73 17.45 3.64 5.78
N ILE A 74 16.39 3.60 4.95
CA ILE A 74 15.24 4.48 5.11
C ILE A 74 13.89 3.76 5.21
N MET A 75 13.83 2.46 4.91
CA MET A 75 12.58 1.71 4.95
C MET A 75 11.99 1.66 6.36
N GLU A 76 10.67 1.55 6.44
CA GLU A 76 9.99 1.27 7.70
C GLU A 76 10.08 -0.23 7.98
N ARG A 77 10.68 -0.58 9.11
CA ARG A 77 10.87 -1.98 9.51
C ARG A 77 9.68 -2.55 10.28
N ASN A 78 8.96 -1.69 10.99
CA ASN A 78 7.76 -2.07 11.72
C ASN A 78 6.56 -1.97 10.79
N VAL A 79 6.40 -2.97 9.93
CA VAL A 79 5.37 -2.96 8.88
C VAL A 79 4.01 -3.24 9.48
N ILE A 80 3.13 -2.26 9.39
CA ILE A 80 1.72 -2.44 9.73
C ILE A 80 1.06 -3.19 8.59
N HIS A 81 0.44 -4.32 8.89
CA HIS A 81 -0.15 -5.21 7.88
C HIS A 81 -1.53 -5.68 8.31
N VAL A 82 -2.26 -6.25 7.37
CA VAL A 82 -3.58 -6.84 7.59
C VAL A 82 -3.63 -8.24 7.01
N ARG A 83 -4.67 -8.99 7.38
CA ARG A 83 -4.92 -10.34 6.91
C ARG A 83 -6.15 -10.36 5.99
N PRO A 84 -6.25 -11.37 5.09
CA PRO A 84 -7.35 -11.42 4.12
C PRO A 84 -8.75 -11.45 4.74
N GLU A 85 -8.88 -12.03 5.93
CA GLU A 85 -10.18 -12.18 6.62
C GLU A 85 -10.64 -10.93 7.33
N GLN A 86 -9.75 -9.95 7.51
CA GLN A 86 -10.06 -8.72 8.22
C GLN A 86 -10.92 -7.77 7.37
N SER A 87 -11.57 -6.83 8.02
CA SER A 87 -12.49 -5.91 7.35
C SER A 87 -11.79 -4.70 6.72
N VAL A 88 -12.41 -4.14 5.71
CA VAL A 88 -11.97 -2.88 5.09
C VAL A 88 -12.05 -1.74 6.11
N GLU A 89 -13.02 -1.77 7.02
CA GLU A 89 -13.17 -0.79 8.10
C GLU A 89 -11.94 -0.79 9.02
N LEU A 90 -11.38 -1.97 9.33
CA LEU A 90 -10.14 -2.07 10.10
C LEU A 90 -8.99 -1.41 9.35
N CYS A 91 -8.89 -1.59 8.04
CA CYS A 91 -7.85 -0.94 7.23
C CYS A 91 -7.92 0.58 7.34
N MET A 92 -9.12 1.16 7.26
CA MET A 92 -9.30 2.60 7.41
C MET A 92 -8.88 3.08 8.80
N ALA A 93 -9.26 2.35 9.84
CA ALA A 93 -8.89 2.67 11.22
C ALA A 93 -7.37 2.63 11.42
N LEU A 94 -6.70 1.59 10.89
CA LEU A 94 -5.24 1.45 10.97
C LEU A 94 -4.52 2.57 10.22
N MET A 95 -4.97 2.91 9.02
CA MET A 95 -4.37 4.00 8.25
C MET A 95 -4.47 5.34 8.97
N THR A 96 -5.62 5.59 9.61
CA THR A 96 -5.85 6.80 10.37
C THR A 96 -5.02 6.84 11.64
N GLU A 97 -5.06 5.78 12.44
CA GLU A 97 -4.37 5.71 13.72
C GLU A 97 -2.85 5.68 13.56
N LYS A 98 -2.36 4.85 12.66
CA LYS A 98 -0.92 4.67 12.44
C LYS A 98 -0.32 5.64 11.43
N ARG A 99 -1.16 6.47 10.79
CA ARG A 99 -0.74 7.46 9.78
C ARG A 99 0.03 6.82 8.63
N VAL A 100 -0.44 5.66 8.18
CA VAL A 100 0.10 4.96 7.02
C VAL A 100 -0.94 4.96 5.91
N ARG A 101 -0.49 4.90 4.66
CA ARG A 101 -1.37 4.93 3.48
C ARG A 101 -1.32 3.64 2.67
N HIS A 102 -0.53 2.69 3.11
CA HIS A 102 -0.31 1.42 2.42
C HIS A 102 -0.24 0.32 3.47
N LEU A 103 -1.00 -0.75 3.25
CA LEU A 103 -1.04 -1.91 4.13
C LEU A 103 -0.77 -3.17 3.31
N PRO A 104 0.37 -3.81 3.51
CA PRO A 104 0.58 -5.15 2.97
C PRO A 104 -0.43 -6.13 3.56
N VAL A 105 -0.87 -7.07 2.73
CA VAL A 105 -1.78 -8.14 3.14
C VAL A 105 -0.98 -9.42 3.24
N LEU A 106 -0.98 -10.04 4.42
CA LEU A 106 -0.25 -11.27 4.66
C LEU A 106 -1.20 -12.43 4.91
N ASP A 107 -0.93 -13.54 4.25
CA ASP A 107 -1.55 -14.83 4.54
C ASP A 107 -0.46 -15.70 5.17
N GLY A 108 -0.53 -15.90 6.49
CA GLY A 108 0.60 -16.43 7.24
C GLY A 108 1.77 -15.46 7.20
N THR A 109 2.89 -15.89 6.63
CA THR A 109 4.08 -15.05 6.41
C THR A 109 4.21 -14.54 4.98
N LYS A 110 3.31 -14.96 4.09
CA LYS A 110 3.36 -14.63 2.67
C LYS A 110 2.61 -13.34 2.37
N VAL A 111 3.26 -12.43 1.66
CA VAL A 111 2.62 -11.21 1.15
C VAL A 111 1.79 -11.57 -0.07
N ILE A 112 0.47 -11.41 0.02
CA ILE A 112 -0.45 -11.76 -1.07
C ILE A 112 -1.07 -10.55 -1.76
N GLY A 113 -0.82 -9.36 -1.27
CA GLY A 113 -1.35 -8.14 -1.86
C GLY A 113 -0.91 -6.92 -1.07
N ILE A 114 -1.32 -5.76 -1.55
CA ILE A 114 -1.13 -4.49 -0.87
C ILE A 114 -2.36 -3.63 -1.08
N ILE A 115 -2.79 -2.93 -0.04
CA ILE A 115 -3.94 -2.04 -0.08
C ILE A 115 -3.46 -0.62 0.18
N SER A 116 -3.80 0.29 -0.73
CA SER A 116 -3.53 1.72 -0.55
C SER A 116 -4.79 2.45 -0.08
N ILE A 117 -4.60 3.67 0.42
CA ILE A 117 -5.74 4.55 0.76
C ILE A 117 -6.59 4.82 -0.48
N GLY A 118 -5.98 4.92 -1.67
CA GLY A 118 -6.71 5.09 -2.93
C GLY A 118 -7.65 3.92 -3.22
N ASP A 119 -7.22 2.68 -2.94
CA ASP A 119 -8.05 1.49 -3.10
C ASP A 119 -9.28 1.53 -2.20
N LEU A 120 -9.10 1.96 -0.95
CA LEU A 120 -10.20 2.10 0.00
C LEU A 120 -11.19 3.17 -0.43
N LEU A 121 -10.68 4.32 -0.88
CA LEU A 121 -11.52 5.42 -1.37
C LEU A 121 -12.34 5.00 -2.59
N LYS A 122 -11.73 4.29 -3.54
CA LYS A 122 -12.45 3.75 -4.71
C LYS A 122 -13.57 2.81 -4.28
N SER A 123 -13.32 1.93 -3.32
CA SER A 123 -14.31 0.99 -2.82
C SER A 123 -15.50 1.74 -2.18
N ILE A 124 -15.23 2.76 -1.38
CA ILE A 124 -16.27 3.57 -0.72
C ILE A 124 -17.09 4.34 -1.76
N ILE A 125 -16.43 4.99 -2.70
CA ILE A 125 -17.10 5.79 -3.75
C ILE A 125 -17.99 4.88 -4.62
N SER A 126 -17.50 3.72 -5.03
CA SER A 126 -18.28 2.76 -5.81
C SER A 126 -19.53 2.30 -5.07
N LYS A 127 -19.42 2.03 -3.78
CA LYS A 127 -20.55 1.63 -2.95
C LYS A 127 -21.58 2.76 -2.82
N GLN A 128 -21.13 3.98 -2.58
CA GLN A 128 -22.01 5.15 -2.50
C GLN A 128 -22.72 5.42 -3.81
N LYS A 129 -22.01 5.33 -4.92
CA LYS A 129 -22.58 5.51 -6.26
C LYS A 129 -23.66 4.46 -6.54
N PHE A 130 -23.41 3.21 -6.19
CA PHE A 130 -24.39 2.13 -6.33
C PHE A 130 -25.68 2.46 -5.55
N VAL A 131 -25.57 2.91 -4.31
CA VAL A 131 -26.71 3.28 -3.48
C VAL A 131 -27.48 4.45 -4.10
N ILE A 132 -26.79 5.47 -4.57
CA ILE A 132 -27.40 6.63 -5.24
C ILE A 132 -28.15 6.20 -6.49
N ASP A 133 -27.55 5.39 -7.35
CA ASP A 133 -28.15 4.90 -8.58
C ASP A 133 -29.42 4.06 -8.28
N GLU A 134 -29.38 3.21 -7.25
CA GLU A 134 -30.55 2.43 -6.82
C GLU A 134 -31.68 3.33 -6.31
N LEU A 135 -31.36 4.35 -5.53
CA LEU A 135 -32.36 5.31 -5.04
C LEU A 135 -32.97 6.11 -6.17
N GLU A 136 -32.17 6.57 -7.14
CA GLU A 136 -32.65 7.28 -8.33
C GLU A 136 -33.59 6.38 -9.15
N HIS A 137 -33.22 5.13 -9.34
CA HIS A 137 -34.05 4.16 -10.05
C HIS A 137 -35.39 3.93 -9.35
N TYR A 138 -35.38 3.85 -8.03
CA TYR A 138 -36.60 3.70 -7.24
C TYR A 138 -37.53 4.91 -7.36
N ILE A 139 -36.97 6.11 -7.40
CA ILE A 139 -37.75 7.36 -7.50
C ILE A 139 -38.28 7.59 -8.92
N HIS A 140 -37.48 7.32 -9.94
CA HIS A 140 -37.80 7.65 -11.34
C HIS A 140 -38.17 6.46 -12.21
N GLY A 141 -37.96 5.28 -11.70
CA GLY A 141 -38.19 4.07 -12.46
C GLY A 141 -39.54 3.49 -12.33
#